data_02bdb003878d91cac9d327895f660834
#
_entry.id   02bdb003878d91cac9d327895f660834
#
_cell.length_a   1.000
_cell.length_b   1.000
_cell.length_c   1.000
_cell.angle_alpha   90.00
_cell.angle_beta   90.00
_cell.angle_gamma   90.00
#
_symmetry.space_group_name_H-M   'P 1'
#
loop_
_entity.id
_entity.type
_entity.pdbx_description
1 polymer ?
#
loop_
_entity_poly.entity_id
_entity_poly.type
_entity_poly.pdbx_seq_one_letter_code
_entity_poly.pdbx_strand_id
1 'polypeptide(L)'
;MLGSCRLSRFTCHLPAGTRALTPLRRHRGSLPPAVTPCVTPSPRPRTPPTAARRRAGGGWHRPLRSVAWAAAAGVTQATGGQARGRSEPVMAGAAAVALSFCVLPAAATLPLPAAGRRAAAAAMAEEETPSEGLGWLFSWLPAWCPTSLLHLKEAEDKMLKCIASTYNKRYVYIPNGNKIWTLTFSPDLSHKTPLVLLHGFGGGVGLWALNFEDLCENRTVHAFDLLGFGRSSRPHFDTDAREAENQFVESIEQWRKEMGLEKMILLGHNLGGFLAAAYSLKYPSRVKHLILVEPWGFPERPDNAEHERPIPMWIKALGAILSPFNPLAGLRIAGPFGLSLVQRLRPDFKRKYSSMFDDNTVAEYIYHCNVQSPSGETAFKNMTIPYGWAKRPMLQRIPQMDRDIPITVVYGARSCIDGNSGSTVQSLRPNSYVKTIAVLGAGHYVYADQPEDFNQKVKDICNSVD
;
A
#
# COMPACT_ATOMS: atom_id res chain seq x y z
N MET A 1 14.11 18.56 -62.47
CA MET A 1 14.63 19.93 -62.14
C MET A 1 15.10 19.84 -60.71
N LEU A 2 16.28 19.45 -60.41
CA LEU A 2 17.59 20.11 -60.31
C LEU A 2 17.55 21.43 -59.52
N GLY A 3 18.20 21.44 -58.37
CA GLY A 3 18.56 22.59 -57.55
C GLY A 3 19.00 22.20 -56.16
N SER A 4 20.08 21.73 -55.93
CA SER A 4 21.46 21.94 -55.48
C SER A 4 21.73 23.32 -54.89
N CYS A 5 22.23 23.36 -53.66
CA CYS A 5 23.23 24.27 -53.05
C CYS A 5 22.96 24.37 -51.53
N ARG A 6 23.87 24.46 -50.62
CA ARG A 6 25.34 24.40 -50.45
C ARG A 6 25.60 24.44 -48.92
N LEU A 7 26.60 23.72 -48.51
CA LEU A 7 27.33 23.81 -47.24
C LEU A 7 27.85 25.25 -46.97
N SER A 8 27.80 25.74 -45.74
CA SER A 8 28.81 26.64 -45.23
C SER A 8 29.17 26.28 -43.77
N ARG A 9 30.44 25.94 -43.64
CA ARG A 9 31.19 25.81 -42.38
C ARG A 9 31.46 27.22 -41.86
N PHE A 10 31.34 27.43 -40.56
CA PHE A 10 32.06 28.51 -39.87
C PHE A 10 32.83 27.90 -38.70
N THR A 11 34.15 27.91 -38.89
CA THR A 11 35.22 27.83 -37.89
C THR A 11 35.54 29.24 -37.41
N CYS A 12 35.90 29.40 -36.17
CA CYS A 12 36.84 30.35 -35.56
C CYS A 12 36.46 30.60 -34.10
N HIS A 13 37.24 30.77 -33.12
CA HIS A 13 38.63 30.96 -32.79
C HIS A 13 38.68 31.07 -31.26
N LEU A 14 39.56 30.38 -30.63
CA LEU A 14 40.05 30.67 -29.26
C LEU A 14 41.00 31.88 -29.30
N PRO A 15 41.16 32.61 -28.20
CA PRO A 15 42.49 33.07 -27.84
C PRO A 15 42.92 32.57 -26.45
N ALA A 16 44.16 32.14 -26.45
CA ALA A 16 44.97 31.82 -25.29
C ALA A 16 45.38 33.13 -24.57
N GLY A 17 45.44 33.06 -23.25
CA GLY A 17 45.99 34.12 -22.40
C GLY A 17 46.58 33.53 -21.12
N THR A 18 47.87 33.26 -21.18
CA THR A 18 48.80 32.93 -20.09
C THR A 18 49.01 34.10 -19.14
N ARG A 19 49.01 33.87 -17.82
CA ARG A 19 49.86 34.53 -16.78
C ARG A 19 49.68 33.77 -15.46
N ALA A 20 50.72 33.06 -15.02
CA ALA A 20 51.77 33.40 -14.10
C ALA A 20 51.40 33.24 -12.59
N LEU A 21 52.11 32.35 -12.01
CA LEU A 21 52.24 31.94 -10.62
C LEU A 21 52.65 33.09 -9.67
N THR A 22 52.09 33.09 -8.46
CA THR A 22 52.86 33.45 -7.22
C THR A 22 52.27 32.76 -6.01
N PRO A 23 53.06 32.28 -5.06
CA PRO A 23 52.60 31.49 -3.92
C PRO A 23 52.50 32.37 -2.64
N LEU A 24 51.48 32.14 -1.83
CA LEU A 24 51.42 32.75 -0.50
C LEU A 24 50.97 31.79 0.59
N ARG A 25 51.94 31.52 1.48
CA ARG A 25 51.89 31.42 2.95
C ARG A 25 50.93 30.37 3.58
N ARG A 26 51.61 29.39 4.17
CA ARG A 26 51.16 28.53 5.28
C ARG A 26 50.73 29.38 6.48
N HIS A 27 49.48 29.18 6.94
CA HIS A 27 49.12 29.40 8.34
C HIS A 27 48.85 28.05 9.00
N ARG A 28 49.61 27.74 10.01
CA ARG A 28 49.36 26.68 11.00
C ARG A 28 48.15 27.10 11.82
N GLY A 29 47.10 26.29 11.83
CA GLY A 29 45.97 26.36 12.75
C GLY A 29 45.77 25.00 13.41
N SER A 30 45.81 25.01 14.70
CA SER A 30 45.75 23.96 15.69
C SER A 30 44.63 22.93 15.51
N LEU A 31 44.99 21.65 15.68
CA LEU A 31 44.10 20.50 15.84
C LEU A 31 43.31 20.61 17.17
N PRO A 32 42.02 20.27 17.17
CA PRO A 32 41.29 19.99 18.40
C PRO A 32 41.60 18.58 18.94
N PRO A 33 41.48 18.35 20.28
CA PRO A 33 41.94 17.14 20.93
C PRO A 33 41.09 15.92 20.63
N ALA A 34 41.77 14.77 20.59
CA ALA A 34 41.22 13.44 20.41
C ALA A 34 40.18 13.09 21.48
N VAL A 35 38.99 12.63 21.03
CA VAL A 35 37.97 12.03 21.90
C VAL A 35 38.32 10.56 22.08
N THR A 36 38.58 10.17 23.31
CA THR A 36 38.83 8.81 23.77
C THR A 36 37.55 7.96 23.61
N PRO A 37 37.59 6.73 23.08
CA PRO A 37 36.44 5.86 23.07
C PRO A 37 36.14 5.29 24.45
N CYS A 38 34.89 5.44 24.87
CA CYS A 38 34.35 4.87 26.09
C CYS A 38 34.21 3.36 25.92
N VAL A 39 34.96 2.58 26.67
CA VAL A 39 34.89 1.12 26.75
C VAL A 39 33.71 0.75 27.64
N THR A 40 32.70 0.12 27.09
CA THR A 40 31.62 -0.54 27.84
C THR A 40 32.07 -1.93 28.28
N PRO A 41 31.87 -2.34 29.56
CA PRO A 41 32.26 -3.66 30.04
C PRO A 41 31.24 -4.73 29.61
N SER A 42 31.74 -5.80 29.03
CA SER A 42 31.09 -7.07 28.70
C SER A 42 30.45 -7.73 29.93
N PRO A 43 29.24 -8.29 29.85
CA PRO A 43 28.67 -9.05 30.94
C PRO A 43 29.24 -10.48 30.99
N ARG A 44 29.68 -10.88 32.19
CA ARG A 44 30.16 -12.24 32.52
C ARG A 44 29.00 -13.26 32.46
N PRO A 45 29.30 -14.53 32.13
CA PRO A 45 28.30 -15.59 32.14
C PRO A 45 27.94 -16.00 33.56
N ARG A 46 26.64 -16.12 33.84
CA ARG A 46 26.11 -16.66 35.11
C ARG A 46 26.06 -18.18 35.03
N THR A 47 26.73 -18.83 35.97
CA THR A 47 26.62 -20.27 36.28
C THR A 47 25.27 -20.60 36.93
N PRO A 48 24.69 -21.79 36.69
CA PRO A 48 23.45 -22.19 37.33
C PRO A 48 23.64 -22.66 38.76
N PRO A 49 22.69 -22.49 39.69
CA PRO A 49 22.76 -23.01 41.02
C PRO A 49 22.35 -24.48 41.11
N THR A 50 23.13 -25.18 41.89
CA THR A 50 23.03 -26.58 42.32
C THR A 50 21.74 -26.90 43.04
N ALA A 51 21.29 -28.13 42.81
CA ALA A 51 20.14 -28.80 43.42
C ALA A 51 20.22 -28.94 44.94
N ALA A 52 19.09 -28.68 45.61
CA ALA A 52 18.84 -29.19 46.97
C ALA A 52 17.64 -30.14 46.95
N ARG A 53 17.94 -31.36 47.35
CA ARG A 53 17.02 -32.47 47.67
C ARG A 53 16.03 -32.09 48.78
N ARG A 54 14.73 -32.45 48.65
CA ARG A 54 13.98 -33.04 49.75
C ARG A 54 12.81 -33.93 49.19
N ARG A 55 12.77 -35.11 49.79
CA ARG A 55 11.82 -36.26 49.80
C ARG A 55 10.36 -35.77 50.08
N ALA A 56 9.33 -36.43 49.76
CA ALA A 56 8.83 -37.80 49.65
C ALA A 56 7.29 -37.72 49.47
N GLY A 57 6.72 -38.74 48.83
CA GLY A 57 5.37 -39.21 49.17
C GLY A 57 4.45 -39.56 48.01
N GLY A 58 4.36 -40.84 47.68
CA GLY A 58 3.21 -41.64 47.28
C GLY A 58 2.52 -41.23 45.98
N GLY A 59 2.30 -42.01 45.02
CA GLY A 59 2.09 -43.43 44.81
C GLY A 59 1.07 -43.66 43.71
N TRP A 60 1.30 -44.73 42.94
CA TRP A 60 0.38 -45.48 42.04
C TRP A 60 0.36 -45.16 40.53
N HIS A 61 1.15 -45.89 39.79
CA HIS A 61 0.91 -46.87 38.70
C HIS A 61 -0.17 -46.51 37.62
N ARG A 62 0.06 -46.61 36.32
CA ARG A 62 0.71 -47.58 35.42
C ARG A 62 0.67 -47.08 33.93
N PRO A 63 1.20 -47.80 32.92
CA PRO A 63 2.26 -47.34 32.03
C PRO A 63 1.91 -47.31 30.53
N LEU A 64 2.83 -46.66 29.79
CA LEU A 64 3.38 -46.88 28.43
C LEU A 64 2.60 -47.76 27.42
N ARG A 65 2.48 -47.20 26.21
CA ARG A 65 2.87 -47.93 24.98
C ARG A 65 3.28 -46.95 23.87
N SER A 66 4.54 -47.02 23.54
CA SER A 66 5.14 -46.61 22.27
C SER A 66 4.76 -47.58 21.17
N VAL A 67 4.42 -47.11 19.96
CA VAL A 67 4.58 -47.91 18.73
C VAL A 67 4.98 -46.97 17.59
N ALA A 68 6.20 -47.14 17.13
CA ALA A 68 6.67 -46.73 15.80
C ALA A 68 6.12 -47.76 14.79
N TRP A 69 5.73 -47.29 13.58
CA TRP A 69 5.70 -48.16 12.40
C TRP A 69 6.04 -47.38 11.12
N ALA A 70 6.88 -48.04 10.37
CA ALA A 70 7.42 -47.62 9.10
C ALA A 70 6.49 -47.98 7.91
N ALA A 71 6.87 -47.45 6.79
CA ALA A 71 6.33 -47.55 5.43
C ALA A 71 5.88 -48.96 4.99
N ALA A 72 4.83 -49.01 4.14
CA ALA A 72 4.79 -49.85 2.94
C ALA A 72 3.64 -49.44 1.99
N ALA A 73 3.93 -49.50 0.71
CA ALA A 73 3.03 -49.27 -0.41
C ALA A 73 1.95 -50.33 -0.57
N GLY A 74 0.80 -49.97 -1.14
CA GLY A 74 -0.24 -50.94 -1.53
C GLY A 74 -1.41 -50.26 -2.24
N VAL A 75 -1.47 -50.43 -3.54
CA VAL A 75 -2.58 -50.11 -4.45
C VAL A 75 -3.75 -51.06 -4.13
N THR A 76 -4.97 -50.54 -3.95
CA THR A 76 -6.22 -51.19 -4.40
C THR A 76 -7.35 -50.19 -4.52
N GLN A 77 -8.08 -50.33 -5.61
CA GLN A 77 -9.39 -49.70 -5.92
C GLN A 77 -10.49 -50.16 -4.94
N ALA A 78 -11.40 -49.29 -4.59
CA ALA A 78 -12.85 -49.51 -4.75
C ALA A 78 -13.70 -48.44 -4.03
N THR A 79 -14.69 -47.95 -4.77
CA THR A 79 -16.08 -47.63 -4.43
C THR A 79 -16.42 -46.57 -3.38
N GLY A 80 -17.03 -45.51 -3.88
CA GLY A 80 -18.30 -44.92 -3.45
C GLY A 80 -18.47 -44.53 -1.97
N GLY A 81 -18.21 -43.26 -1.67
CA GLY A 81 -18.67 -42.67 -0.42
C GLY A 81 -18.68 -41.14 -0.55
N GLN A 82 -19.87 -40.58 -0.72
CA GLN A 82 -20.10 -39.14 -0.70
C GLN A 82 -19.68 -38.55 0.65
N ALA A 83 -18.49 -37.99 0.71
CA ALA A 83 -18.12 -37.06 1.78
C ALA A 83 -18.57 -35.66 1.34
N ARG A 84 -19.65 -35.19 1.96
CA ARG A 84 -20.05 -33.75 1.89
C ARG A 84 -18.92 -32.94 2.51
N GLY A 85 -18.00 -32.46 1.67
CA GLY A 85 -17.07 -31.41 2.02
C GLY A 85 -17.88 -30.12 2.24
N ARG A 86 -17.90 -29.62 3.46
CA ARG A 86 -18.32 -28.25 3.76
C ARG A 86 -17.34 -27.32 3.06
N SER A 87 -17.73 -26.80 1.91
CA SER A 87 -17.09 -25.64 1.30
C SER A 87 -17.40 -24.44 2.19
N GLU A 88 -16.42 -23.99 2.95
CA GLU A 88 -16.48 -22.69 3.63
C GLU A 88 -16.52 -21.56 2.60
N PRO A 89 -17.22 -20.44 2.87
CA PRO A 89 -17.75 -19.57 1.85
C PRO A 89 -16.78 -18.45 1.43
N VAL A 90 -16.47 -18.44 0.17
CA VAL A 90 -15.65 -17.46 -0.57
C VAL A 90 -16.22 -16.03 -0.58
N MET A 91 -17.45 -15.81 -0.10
CA MET A 91 -18.20 -14.55 -0.30
C MET A 91 -18.03 -13.47 0.77
N ALA A 92 -17.23 -13.69 1.81
CA ALA A 92 -17.03 -12.66 2.84
C ALA A 92 -16.01 -11.58 2.44
N GLY A 93 -15.15 -11.84 1.45
CA GLY A 93 -14.00 -11.01 1.14
C GLY A 93 -14.30 -9.65 0.50
N ALA A 94 -15.17 -9.60 -0.49
CA ALA A 94 -15.40 -8.35 -1.21
C ALA A 94 -16.30 -7.37 -0.45
N ALA A 95 -17.31 -7.88 0.27
CA ALA A 95 -18.11 -7.08 1.17
C ALA A 95 -17.29 -6.60 2.39
N ALA A 96 -16.33 -7.41 2.86
CA ALA A 96 -15.47 -7.06 3.99
C ALA A 96 -14.44 -5.98 3.63
N VAL A 97 -13.97 -5.87 2.40
CA VAL A 97 -13.08 -4.78 1.97
C VAL A 97 -13.82 -3.45 1.92
N ALA A 98 -15.05 -3.42 1.42
CA ALA A 98 -15.90 -2.22 1.47
C ALA A 98 -16.36 -1.91 2.91
N LEU A 99 -16.69 -2.94 3.71
CA LEU A 99 -17.10 -2.81 5.10
C LEU A 99 -15.91 -2.60 6.06
N SER A 100 -14.68 -2.97 5.72
CA SER A 100 -13.49 -2.65 6.54
C SER A 100 -13.24 -1.14 6.68
N PHE A 101 -13.80 -0.34 5.80
CA PHE A 101 -13.84 1.12 5.91
C PHE A 101 -15.21 1.68 6.31
N CYS A 102 -16.28 0.87 6.30
CA CYS A 102 -17.67 1.32 6.53
C CYS A 102 -18.44 0.55 7.60
N VAL A 103 -17.83 -0.30 8.44
CA VAL A 103 -18.58 -0.96 9.53
C VAL A 103 -18.84 0.01 10.67
N LEU A 104 -20.04 0.55 10.69
CA LEU A 104 -20.67 1.05 11.92
C LEU A 104 -21.10 -0.16 12.76
N PRO A 105 -20.66 -0.30 14.01
CA PRO A 105 -21.31 -1.24 14.92
C PRO A 105 -22.73 -0.76 15.18
N ALA A 106 -23.68 -1.65 15.01
CA ALA A 106 -25.07 -1.42 15.41
C ALA A 106 -25.13 -1.16 16.92
N ALA A 107 -25.94 -0.15 17.28
CA ALA A 107 -26.52 0.11 18.59
C ALA A 107 -25.65 0.76 19.67
N ALA A 108 -25.70 2.07 19.70
CA ALA A 108 -25.94 2.77 20.93
C ALA A 108 -27.00 3.86 20.63
N THR A 109 -28.21 3.59 21.00
CA THR A 109 -29.32 4.56 21.02
C THR A 109 -29.00 5.64 22.04
N LEU A 110 -28.69 6.84 21.56
CA LEU A 110 -28.75 8.05 22.33
C LEU A 110 -29.92 8.89 21.80
N PRO A 111 -30.79 9.45 22.67
CA PRO A 111 -31.93 10.22 22.22
C PRO A 111 -31.49 11.56 21.66
N LEU A 112 -31.91 11.85 20.43
CA LEU A 112 -31.79 13.16 19.82
C LEU A 112 -32.90 14.08 20.37
N PRO A 113 -32.61 15.34 20.71
CA PRO A 113 -33.65 16.32 20.98
C PRO A 113 -34.34 16.71 19.66
N ALA A 114 -35.63 16.73 19.70
CA ALA A 114 -36.48 17.18 18.61
C ALA A 114 -36.33 18.69 18.39
N ALA A 115 -35.89 19.08 17.21
CA ALA A 115 -36.01 20.43 16.70
C ALA A 115 -36.17 20.46 15.18
N GLY A 116 -37.34 20.90 14.74
CA GLY A 116 -37.51 21.76 13.58
C GLY A 116 -37.36 21.16 12.17
N ARG A 117 -38.47 20.59 11.66
CA ARG A 117 -38.68 20.54 10.20
C ARG A 117 -38.74 21.95 9.63
N ARG A 118 -37.85 22.25 8.66
CA ARG A 118 -38.18 23.11 7.49
C ARG A 118 -37.08 23.03 6.41
N ALA A 119 -37.55 22.69 5.20
CA ALA A 119 -37.08 23.09 3.87
C ALA A 119 -35.58 22.89 3.52
N ALA A 120 -35.32 21.89 2.70
CA ALA A 120 -34.23 21.92 1.75
C ALA A 120 -34.80 21.72 0.36
N ALA A 121 -34.99 22.82 -0.34
CA ALA A 121 -35.22 22.86 -1.78
C ALA A 121 -34.06 23.64 -2.40
N ALA A 122 -33.48 23.03 -3.45
CA ALA A 122 -32.75 23.66 -4.56
C ALA A 122 -31.69 24.72 -4.23
N ALA A 123 -30.44 24.40 -4.62
CA ALA A 123 -29.56 25.38 -5.23
C ALA A 123 -28.55 24.64 -6.11
N MET A 124 -28.77 24.67 -7.40
CA MET A 124 -27.69 24.73 -8.38
C MET A 124 -27.02 26.07 -8.15
N ALA A 125 -25.75 26.08 -7.81
CA ALA A 125 -24.99 27.31 -7.63
C ALA A 125 -23.89 27.35 -8.66
N GLU A 126 -24.02 28.34 -9.52
CA GLU A 126 -23.00 28.93 -10.35
C GLU A 126 -21.80 29.35 -9.51
N GLU A 127 -20.65 29.31 -10.12
CA GLU A 127 -19.36 29.75 -9.61
C GLU A 127 -19.39 31.27 -9.39
N GLU A 128 -19.70 31.71 -8.18
CA GLU A 128 -19.55 33.13 -7.80
C GLU A 128 -18.21 33.31 -7.10
N THR A 129 -17.45 34.28 -7.62
CA THR A 129 -16.26 34.86 -7.00
C THR A 129 -16.56 35.35 -5.57
N PRO A 130 -15.66 35.12 -4.57
CA PRO A 130 -15.95 35.53 -3.20
C PRO A 130 -16.02 37.05 -3.10
N SER A 131 -17.15 37.56 -2.67
CA SER A 131 -17.31 38.94 -2.21
C SER A 131 -16.48 39.14 -0.94
N GLU A 132 -15.60 40.12 -0.93
CA GLU A 132 -14.65 40.45 0.14
C GLU A 132 -15.29 40.90 1.49
N GLY A 133 -16.56 40.64 1.74
CA GLY A 133 -17.24 41.25 2.88
C GLY A 133 -17.27 40.47 4.20
N LEU A 134 -17.10 39.16 4.23
CA LEU A 134 -17.30 38.34 5.44
C LEU A 134 -16.27 37.24 5.64
N GLY A 135 -15.29 37.09 4.76
CA GLY A 135 -14.26 36.04 4.82
C GLY A 135 -13.40 36.08 6.10
N TRP A 136 -13.18 37.25 6.66
CA TRP A 136 -12.38 37.42 7.86
C TRP A 136 -13.10 36.91 9.13
N LEU A 137 -14.45 36.94 9.18
CA LEU A 137 -15.23 36.43 10.30
C LEU A 137 -15.15 34.90 10.42
N PHE A 138 -14.91 34.18 9.34
CA PHE A 138 -14.83 32.73 9.34
C PHE A 138 -13.39 32.20 9.37
N SER A 139 -12.39 33.05 9.17
CA SER A 139 -10.98 32.65 9.14
C SER A 139 -10.45 32.22 10.52
N TRP A 140 -11.09 32.60 11.60
CA TRP A 140 -10.74 32.22 12.97
C TRP A 140 -11.49 30.98 13.46
N LEU A 141 -12.51 30.49 12.73
CA LEU A 141 -13.18 29.25 13.05
C LEU A 141 -12.27 28.07 12.69
N PRO A 142 -12.05 27.11 13.59
CA PRO A 142 -11.32 25.90 13.25
C PRO A 142 -11.95 25.22 12.04
N ALA A 143 -11.13 24.78 11.07
CA ALA A 143 -11.64 23.99 9.97
C ALA A 143 -12.37 22.76 10.52
N TRP A 144 -13.53 22.43 9.96
CA TRP A 144 -14.33 21.28 10.40
C TRP A 144 -13.50 19.99 10.49
N CYS A 145 -12.63 19.75 9.50
CA CYS A 145 -11.62 18.71 9.57
C CYS A 145 -10.27 19.35 9.90
N PRO A 146 -9.69 19.15 11.11
CA PRO A 146 -8.41 19.73 11.48
C PRO A 146 -7.26 18.99 10.77
N THR A 147 -7.10 19.24 9.47
CA THR A 147 -6.04 18.67 8.63
C THR A 147 -5.42 19.72 7.72
N SER A 148 -4.18 19.47 7.34
CA SER A 148 -3.44 20.24 6.35
C SER A 148 -2.36 19.36 5.73
N LEU A 149 -1.75 19.81 4.64
CA LEU A 149 -0.56 19.13 4.08
C LEU A 149 0.61 19.13 5.07
N LEU A 150 0.67 20.10 5.98
CA LEU A 150 1.68 20.14 7.04
C LEU A 150 1.43 19.04 8.07
N HIS A 151 0.21 18.89 8.57
CA HIS A 151 -0.14 17.81 9.50
C HIS A 151 0.12 16.43 8.89
N LEU A 152 -0.24 16.24 7.61
CA LEU A 152 0.07 14.99 6.90
C LEU A 152 1.59 14.75 6.81
N LYS A 153 2.36 15.81 6.50
CA LYS A 153 3.83 15.74 6.48
C LYS A 153 4.37 15.33 7.85
N GLU A 154 3.92 15.96 8.92
CA GLU A 154 4.37 15.66 10.30
C GLU A 154 4.02 14.23 10.72
N ALA A 155 2.80 13.77 10.38
CA ALA A 155 2.39 12.39 10.65
C ALA A 155 3.24 11.38 9.86
N GLU A 156 3.55 11.68 8.58
CA GLU A 156 4.44 10.85 7.77
C GLU A 156 5.88 10.86 8.31
N ASP A 157 6.40 12.03 8.69
CA ASP A 157 7.75 12.14 9.29
C ASP A 157 7.85 11.35 10.60
N LYS A 158 6.78 11.28 11.41
CA LYS A 158 6.71 10.39 12.58
C LYS A 158 6.76 8.91 12.15
N MET A 159 5.99 8.50 11.13
CA MET A 159 6.02 7.12 10.60
C MET A 159 7.41 6.70 10.13
N LEU A 160 8.18 7.61 9.55
CA LEU A 160 9.49 7.34 8.97
C LEU A 160 10.65 7.57 9.94
N LYS A 161 10.38 8.05 11.16
CA LYS A 161 11.42 8.46 12.13
C LYS A 161 12.35 7.32 12.57
N CYS A 162 11.82 6.09 12.61
CA CYS A 162 12.57 4.93 13.08
C CYS A 162 13.44 4.29 11.99
N ILE A 163 13.41 4.80 10.76
CA ILE A 163 14.17 4.27 9.63
C ILE A 163 15.60 4.83 9.69
N ALA A 164 16.59 3.95 9.77
CA ALA A 164 18.00 4.31 9.83
C ALA A 164 18.66 4.42 8.44
N SER A 165 18.16 3.67 7.46
CA SER A 165 18.67 3.67 6.09
C SER A 165 18.58 5.04 5.43
N THR A 166 19.57 5.37 4.60
CA THR A 166 19.58 6.63 3.84
C THR A 166 18.46 6.64 2.80
N TYR A 167 17.68 7.70 2.81
CA TYR A 167 16.62 7.89 1.83
C TYR A 167 16.40 9.36 1.47
N ASN A 168 15.87 9.57 0.26
CA ASN A 168 15.50 10.88 -0.28
C ASN A 168 13.97 11.01 -0.35
N LYS A 169 13.47 12.22 -0.02
CA LYS A 169 12.05 12.59 -0.15
C LYS A 169 11.92 13.70 -1.17
N ARG A 170 11.11 13.51 -2.21
CA ARG A 170 10.89 14.56 -3.21
C ARG A 170 9.53 14.46 -3.90
N TYR A 171 9.08 15.58 -4.43
CA TYR A 171 8.03 15.57 -5.46
C TYR A 171 8.67 15.31 -6.83
N VAL A 172 8.13 14.35 -7.54
CA VAL A 172 8.43 14.09 -8.95
C VAL A 172 7.33 14.77 -9.76
N TYR A 173 7.72 15.78 -10.55
CA TYR A 173 6.79 16.51 -11.40
C TYR A 173 6.59 15.74 -12.70
N ILE A 174 5.34 15.52 -13.09
CA ILE A 174 4.98 14.81 -14.30
C ILE A 174 4.39 15.78 -15.34
N PRO A 175 4.49 15.46 -16.65
CA PRO A 175 4.21 16.42 -17.73
C PRO A 175 2.83 17.09 -17.71
N ASN A 176 1.83 16.46 -17.09
CA ASN A 176 0.48 17.02 -16.97
C ASN A 176 0.30 18.04 -15.83
N GLY A 177 1.41 18.54 -15.26
CA GLY A 177 1.41 19.53 -14.17
C GLY A 177 1.16 18.94 -12.78
N ASN A 178 0.92 17.64 -12.66
CA ASN A 178 0.80 16.98 -11.37
C ASN A 178 2.17 16.66 -10.77
N LYS A 179 2.20 16.43 -9.47
CA LYS A 179 3.39 16.02 -8.72
C LYS A 179 3.10 14.76 -7.92
N ILE A 180 4.04 13.83 -7.94
CA ILE A 180 3.97 12.55 -7.26
C ILE A 180 4.96 12.57 -6.08
N TRP A 181 4.47 12.41 -4.87
CA TRP A 181 5.30 12.32 -3.67
C TRP A 181 6.03 11.00 -3.63
N THR A 182 7.35 11.02 -3.55
CA THR A 182 8.21 9.85 -3.72
C THR A 182 9.26 9.76 -2.64
N LEU A 183 9.43 8.56 -2.09
CA LEU A 183 10.56 8.16 -1.25
C LEU A 183 11.48 7.26 -2.06
N THR A 184 12.79 7.46 -1.95
CA THR A 184 13.82 6.64 -2.59
C THR A 184 14.84 6.21 -1.55
N PHE A 185 14.95 4.91 -1.32
CA PHE A 185 15.89 4.29 -0.39
C PHE A 185 17.06 3.70 -1.16
N SER A 186 18.25 3.77 -0.55
CA SER A 186 19.50 3.24 -1.10
C SER A 186 19.72 3.61 -2.58
N PRO A 187 19.72 4.91 -2.94
CA PRO A 187 19.81 5.37 -4.33
C PRO A 187 21.13 4.94 -5.00
N ASP A 188 22.16 4.67 -4.21
CA ASP A 188 23.49 4.28 -4.72
C ASP A 188 23.54 2.82 -5.22
N LEU A 189 22.51 2.02 -4.92
CA LEU A 189 22.41 0.62 -5.35
C LEU A 189 21.71 0.44 -6.70
N SER A 190 21.90 1.38 -7.61
CA SER A 190 21.21 1.43 -8.92
C SER A 190 21.65 0.38 -9.94
N HIS A 191 22.61 -0.48 -9.61
CA HIS A 191 23.09 -1.54 -10.51
C HIS A 191 22.13 -2.74 -10.64
N LYS A 192 21.21 -2.89 -9.70
CA LYS A 192 20.14 -3.90 -9.74
C LYS A 192 18.81 -3.28 -10.18
N THR A 193 17.92 -4.13 -10.69
CA THR A 193 16.55 -3.71 -11.02
C THR A 193 15.85 -3.14 -9.78
N PRO A 194 15.39 -1.86 -9.79
CA PRO A 194 14.77 -1.25 -8.63
C PRO A 194 13.42 -1.89 -8.28
N LEU A 195 13.11 -1.93 -6.99
CA LEU A 195 11.79 -2.32 -6.47
C LEU A 195 10.92 -1.08 -6.31
N VAL A 196 9.71 -1.11 -6.86
CA VAL A 196 8.74 -0.02 -6.78
C VAL A 196 7.50 -0.49 -6.03
N LEU A 197 7.11 0.25 -4.97
CA LEU A 197 6.01 -0.09 -4.07
C LEU A 197 4.81 0.83 -4.30
N LEU A 198 3.64 0.24 -4.59
CA LEU A 198 2.35 0.92 -4.72
C LEU A 198 1.44 0.57 -3.54
N HIS A 199 1.03 1.57 -2.78
CA HIS A 199 0.13 1.38 -1.64
C HIS A 199 -1.32 1.08 -2.05
N GLY A 200 -2.12 0.58 -1.11
CA GLY A 200 -3.54 0.29 -1.30
C GLY A 200 -4.45 1.51 -1.12
N PHE A 201 -5.74 1.31 -1.35
CA PHE A 201 -6.78 2.33 -1.13
C PHE A 201 -6.72 2.89 0.29
N GLY A 202 -6.78 4.21 0.41
CA GLY A 202 -6.73 4.91 1.70
C GLY A 202 -5.39 4.83 2.43
N GLY A 203 -4.38 4.28 1.78
CA GLY A 203 -3.01 4.23 2.29
C GLY A 203 -2.13 5.37 1.80
N GLY A 204 -0.84 5.23 2.04
CA GLY A 204 0.24 6.10 1.57
C GLY A 204 1.58 5.44 1.86
N VAL A 205 2.67 6.12 1.45
CA VAL A 205 4.04 5.58 1.55
C VAL A 205 4.44 5.21 2.99
N GLY A 206 3.95 5.91 4.00
CA GLY A 206 4.28 5.66 5.40
C GLY A 206 3.85 4.28 5.91
N LEU A 207 2.87 3.64 5.27
CA LEU A 207 2.44 2.29 5.67
C LEU A 207 3.48 1.20 5.38
N TRP A 208 4.50 1.49 4.56
CA TRP A 208 5.62 0.58 4.31
C TRP A 208 6.76 0.71 5.34
N ALA A 209 6.57 1.46 6.43
CA ALA A 209 7.61 1.75 7.41
C ALA A 209 8.30 0.50 7.98
N LEU A 210 7.57 -0.60 8.19
CA LEU A 210 8.10 -1.89 8.68
C LEU A 210 8.90 -2.67 7.61
N ASN A 211 8.96 -2.17 6.37
CA ASN A 211 9.49 -2.94 5.25
C ASN A 211 10.72 -2.29 4.61
N PHE A 212 10.87 -0.98 4.75
CA PHE A 212 11.90 -0.24 4.02
C PHE A 212 13.32 -0.72 4.34
N GLU A 213 13.67 -0.90 5.61
CA GLU A 213 15.01 -1.30 6.04
C GLU A 213 15.46 -2.61 5.37
N ASP A 214 14.62 -3.63 5.44
CA ASP A 214 14.94 -4.94 4.86
C ASP A 214 14.95 -4.92 3.34
N LEU A 215 13.97 -4.22 2.72
CA LEU A 215 13.82 -4.25 1.27
C LEU A 215 14.88 -3.43 0.55
N CYS A 216 15.44 -2.38 1.19
CA CYS A 216 16.46 -1.53 0.59
C CYS A 216 17.90 -1.98 0.89
N GLU A 217 18.10 -3.11 1.58
CA GLU A 217 19.41 -3.62 1.98
C GLU A 217 20.36 -3.84 0.79
N ASN A 218 19.85 -4.33 -0.34
CA ASN A 218 20.69 -4.72 -1.48
C ASN A 218 20.20 -4.19 -2.84
N ARG A 219 19.26 -3.26 -2.88
CA ARG A 219 18.74 -2.61 -4.09
C ARG A 219 18.05 -1.28 -3.78
N THR A 220 17.94 -0.44 -4.79
CA THR A 220 17.14 0.77 -4.70
C THR A 220 15.66 0.42 -4.57
N VAL A 221 14.99 1.04 -3.58
CA VAL A 221 13.54 0.92 -3.38
C VAL A 221 12.88 2.28 -3.54
N HIS A 222 11.88 2.34 -4.39
CA HIS A 222 11.03 3.51 -4.54
C HIS A 222 9.64 3.21 -4.00
N ALA A 223 9.10 4.11 -3.21
CA ALA A 223 7.69 4.11 -2.83
C ALA A 223 7.10 5.49 -3.13
N PHE A 224 5.91 5.55 -3.67
CA PHE A 224 5.27 6.82 -3.92
C PHE A 224 3.77 6.79 -3.60
N ASP A 225 3.24 7.96 -3.25
CA ASP A 225 1.81 8.12 -3.09
C ASP A 225 1.14 8.13 -4.46
N LEU A 226 0.16 7.26 -4.66
CA LEU A 226 -0.64 7.22 -5.89
C LEU A 226 -1.28 8.60 -6.14
N LEU A 227 -1.41 8.95 -7.41
CA LEU A 227 -2.11 10.18 -7.81
C LEU A 227 -3.50 10.24 -7.14
N GLY A 228 -3.84 11.37 -6.54
CA GLY A 228 -5.11 11.52 -5.80
C GLY A 228 -5.09 11.02 -4.36
N PHE A 229 -3.95 10.47 -3.86
CA PHE A 229 -3.77 9.98 -2.49
C PHE A 229 -2.58 10.64 -1.81
N GLY A 230 -2.50 10.47 -0.50
CA GLY A 230 -1.40 10.93 0.33
C GLY A 230 -1.02 12.38 0.05
N ARG A 231 0.25 12.64 -0.20
CA ARG A 231 0.82 13.95 -0.51
C ARG A 231 0.92 14.25 -2.01
N SER A 232 0.58 13.30 -2.88
CA SER A 232 0.53 13.50 -4.32
C SER A 232 -0.59 14.46 -4.73
N SER A 233 -0.49 15.03 -5.95
CA SER A 233 -1.53 15.90 -6.53
C SER A 233 -2.89 15.21 -6.55
N ARG A 234 -3.95 16.01 -6.41
CA ARG A 234 -5.34 15.57 -6.35
C ARG A 234 -6.15 16.13 -7.53
N PRO A 235 -5.90 15.65 -8.76
CA PRO A 235 -6.63 16.11 -9.92
C PRO A 235 -8.07 15.57 -9.92
N HIS A 236 -8.89 16.11 -10.82
CA HIS A 236 -10.14 15.46 -11.18
C HIS A 236 -9.86 14.21 -12.01
N PHE A 237 -10.51 13.12 -11.64
CA PHE A 237 -10.51 11.88 -12.40
C PHE A 237 -11.79 11.78 -13.22
N ASP A 238 -11.69 11.14 -14.39
CA ASP A 238 -12.82 10.85 -15.22
C ASP A 238 -13.86 9.98 -14.49
N THR A 239 -15.13 10.15 -14.85
CA THR A 239 -16.24 9.37 -14.31
C THR A 239 -16.34 7.99 -14.96
N ASP A 240 -15.77 7.81 -16.16
CA ASP A 240 -15.63 6.50 -16.79
C ASP A 240 -14.56 5.67 -16.08
N ALA A 241 -14.87 4.40 -15.81
CA ALA A 241 -13.98 3.51 -15.07
C ALA A 241 -12.68 3.20 -15.80
N ARG A 242 -12.71 3.14 -17.13
CA ARG A 242 -11.55 2.85 -17.98
C ARG A 242 -10.63 4.06 -18.01
N GLU A 243 -11.21 5.24 -18.18
CA GLU A 243 -10.42 6.48 -18.24
C GLU A 243 -9.81 6.83 -16.86
N ALA A 244 -10.56 6.63 -15.76
CA ALA A 244 -10.03 6.78 -14.41
C ALA A 244 -8.86 5.81 -14.15
N GLU A 245 -8.97 4.54 -14.55
CA GLU A 245 -7.87 3.57 -14.50
C GLU A 245 -6.68 4.02 -15.35
N ASN A 246 -6.92 4.49 -16.58
CA ASN A 246 -5.90 4.98 -17.48
C ASN A 246 -5.14 6.18 -16.89
N GLN A 247 -5.82 7.11 -16.24
CA GLN A 247 -5.18 8.27 -15.60
C GLN A 247 -4.19 7.83 -14.50
N PHE A 248 -4.54 6.81 -13.70
CA PHE A 248 -3.59 6.21 -12.76
C PHE A 248 -2.40 5.57 -13.47
N VAL A 249 -2.65 4.73 -14.46
CA VAL A 249 -1.61 4.00 -15.20
C VAL A 249 -0.65 4.96 -15.90
N GLU A 250 -1.19 6.02 -16.53
CA GLU A 250 -0.36 7.06 -17.17
C GLU A 250 0.47 7.82 -16.13
N SER A 251 -0.07 8.12 -14.96
CA SER A 251 0.71 8.79 -13.91
C SER A 251 1.90 7.96 -13.44
N ILE A 252 1.75 6.62 -13.38
CA ILE A 252 2.84 5.69 -13.05
C ILE A 252 3.90 5.70 -14.16
N GLU A 253 3.50 5.67 -15.44
CA GLU A 253 4.44 5.69 -16.56
C GLU A 253 5.20 7.02 -16.66
N GLN A 254 4.51 8.14 -16.50
CA GLN A 254 5.14 9.45 -16.47
C GLN A 254 6.11 9.57 -15.30
N TRP A 255 5.71 9.13 -14.11
CA TRP A 255 6.59 9.07 -12.94
C TRP A 255 7.84 8.21 -13.21
N ARG A 256 7.67 7.01 -13.78
CA ARG A 256 8.79 6.13 -14.13
C ARG A 256 9.80 6.82 -15.07
N LYS A 257 9.28 7.54 -16.09
CA LYS A 257 10.12 8.29 -17.05
C LYS A 257 10.91 9.39 -16.36
N GLU A 258 10.24 10.18 -15.51
CA GLU A 258 10.89 11.27 -14.77
C GLU A 258 11.90 10.76 -13.72
N MET A 259 11.72 9.52 -13.25
CA MET A 259 12.69 8.84 -12.40
C MET A 259 13.86 8.23 -13.18
N GLY A 260 13.80 8.21 -14.51
CA GLY A 260 14.83 7.62 -15.37
C GLY A 260 14.89 6.08 -15.30
N LEU A 261 13.82 5.41 -14.83
CA LEU A 261 13.81 3.96 -14.68
C LEU A 261 13.50 3.29 -16.02
N GLU A 262 14.38 2.43 -16.50
CA GLU A 262 14.11 1.65 -17.72
C GLU A 262 13.11 0.53 -17.44
N LYS A 263 13.41 -0.29 -16.45
CA LYS A 263 12.62 -1.44 -15.99
C LYS A 263 12.56 -1.47 -14.48
N MET A 264 11.55 -2.13 -13.92
CA MET A 264 11.35 -2.22 -12.47
C MET A 264 10.72 -3.55 -12.06
N ILE A 265 10.96 -3.97 -10.83
CA ILE A 265 10.13 -4.94 -10.12
C ILE A 265 8.98 -4.12 -9.54
N LEU A 266 7.74 -4.44 -9.91
CA LEU A 266 6.57 -3.67 -9.50
C LEU A 266 5.75 -4.44 -8.48
N LEU A 267 5.68 -3.91 -7.26
CA LEU A 267 4.91 -4.48 -6.16
C LEU A 267 3.73 -3.58 -5.84
N GLY A 268 2.53 -4.13 -5.84
CA GLY A 268 1.33 -3.39 -5.48
C GLY A 268 0.46 -4.12 -4.46
N HIS A 269 0.00 -3.37 -3.45
CA HIS A 269 -0.95 -3.84 -2.45
C HIS A 269 -2.36 -3.33 -2.77
N ASN A 270 -3.37 -4.19 -2.65
CA ASN A 270 -4.79 -3.86 -2.80
C ASN A 270 -5.08 -3.10 -4.11
N LEU A 271 -5.52 -1.82 -4.07
CA LEU A 271 -5.69 -0.97 -5.26
C LEU A 271 -4.38 -0.83 -6.04
N GLY A 272 -3.25 -0.66 -5.34
CA GLY A 272 -1.93 -0.61 -5.97
C GLY A 272 -1.61 -1.90 -6.75
N GLY A 273 -2.07 -3.07 -6.28
CA GLY A 273 -1.95 -4.35 -6.99
C GLY A 273 -2.77 -4.40 -8.28
N PHE A 274 -3.99 -3.90 -8.24
CA PHE A 274 -4.83 -3.74 -9.43
C PHE A 274 -4.20 -2.81 -10.48
N LEU A 275 -3.70 -1.65 -10.02
CA LEU A 275 -3.04 -0.67 -10.89
C LEU A 275 -1.71 -1.18 -11.43
N ALA A 276 -0.94 -1.94 -10.64
CA ALA A 276 0.28 -2.59 -11.09
C ALA A 276 0.02 -3.61 -12.21
N ALA A 277 -1.06 -4.40 -12.08
CA ALA A 277 -1.48 -5.32 -13.13
C ALA A 277 -1.97 -4.58 -14.39
N ALA A 278 -2.78 -3.52 -14.22
CA ALA A 278 -3.22 -2.69 -15.34
C ALA A 278 -2.05 -2.00 -16.06
N TYR A 279 -1.07 -1.52 -15.30
CA TYR A 279 0.18 -0.97 -15.83
C TYR A 279 0.96 -2.02 -16.63
N SER A 280 1.13 -3.23 -16.09
CA SER A 280 1.85 -4.32 -16.75
C SER A 280 1.18 -4.78 -18.05
N LEU A 281 -0.15 -4.70 -18.15
CA LEU A 281 -0.89 -4.93 -19.38
C LEU A 281 -0.57 -3.88 -20.46
N LYS A 282 -0.39 -2.63 -20.08
CA LYS A 282 -0.19 -1.51 -21.01
C LYS A 282 1.28 -1.29 -21.35
N TYR A 283 2.19 -1.53 -20.40
CA TYR A 283 3.62 -1.29 -20.52
C TYR A 283 4.46 -2.53 -20.17
N PRO A 284 4.26 -3.68 -20.85
CA PRO A 284 4.89 -4.95 -20.49
C PRO A 284 6.40 -4.90 -20.44
N SER A 285 7.04 -4.18 -21.39
CA SER A 285 8.49 -4.07 -21.47
C SER A 285 9.15 -3.35 -20.28
N ARG A 286 8.35 -2.73 -19.38
CA ARG A 286 8.84 -1.96 -18.24
C ARG A 286 8.84 -2.75 -16.94
N VAL A 287 8.22 -3.93 -16.91
CA VAL A 287 8.08 -4.76 -15.72
C VAL A 287 8.91 -6.02 -15.83
N LYS A 288 9.87 -6.18 -14.92
CA LYS A 288 10.71 -7.38 -14.81
C LYS A 288 10.04 -8.48 -14.01
N HIS A 289 9.28 -8.11 -13.00
CA HIS A 289 8.49 -9.02 -12.18
C HIS A 289 7.31 -8.24 -11.56
N LEU A 290 6.13 -8.82 -11.59
CA LEU A 290 4.92 -8.27 -10.99
C LEU A 290 4.62 -8.99 -9.67
N ILE A 291 4.63 -8.25 -8.56
CA ILE A 291 4.29 -8.78 -7.22
C ILE A 291 2.95 -8.19 -6.79
N LEU A 292 1.96 -9.04 -6.65
CA LEU A 292 0.59 -8.67 -6.30
C LEU A 292 0.32 -9.07 -4.84
N VAL A 293 0.16 -8.08 -3.97
CA VAL A 293 -0.10 -8.30 -2.54
C VAL A 293 -1.56 -8.02 -2.25
N GLU A 294 -2.34 -9.07 -1.94
CA GLU A 294 -3.77 -8.90 -1.63
C GLU A 294 -4.50 -8.02 -2.67
N PRO A 295 -4.36 -8.27 -3.99
CA PRO A 295 -4.82 -7.35 -5.00
C PRO A 295 -6.36 -7.25 -5.01
N TRP A 296 -6.87 -6.02 -4.99
CA TRP A 296 -8.29 -5.73 -5.18
C TRP A 296 -8.69 -5.89 -6.66
N GLY A 297 -9.97 -6.21 -6.92
CA GLY A 297 -10.57 -6.10 -8.24
C GLY A 297 -10.18 -7.20 -9.23
N PHE A 298 -9.65 -8.34 -8.74
CA PHE A 298 -9.31 -9.48 -9.57
C PHE A 298 -10.53 -10.30 -9.96
N PRO A 299 -11.32 -10.85 -9.00
CA PRO A 299 -12.48 -11.68 -9.35
C PRO A 299 -13.65 -10.87 -9.90
N GLU A 300 -14.45 -11.54 -10.70
CA GLU A 300 -15.74 -11.02 -11.16
C GLU A 300 -16.78 -11.13 -10.03
N ARG A 301 -17.78 -10.26 -10.10
CA ARG A 301 -18.95 -10.43 -9.25
C ARG A 301 -19.71 -11.68 -9.68
N PRO A 302 -19.95 -12.66 -8.81
CA PRO A 302 -20.75 -13.83 -9.14
C PRO A 302 -22.20 -13.42 -9.49
N ASP A 303 -22.74 -13.98 -10.57
CA ASP A 303 -24.12 -13.70 -11.01
C ASP A 303 -25.14 -14.07 -9.93
N ASN A 304 -24.85 -15.12 -9.13
CA ASN A 304 -25.71 -15.63 -8.08
C ASN A 304 -25.43 -15.05 -6.68
N ALA A 305 -24.59 -14.01 -6.57
CA ALA A 305 -24.20 -13.42 -5.28
C ALA A 305 -25.41 -13.00 -4.40
N GLU A 306 -26.55 -12.66 -5.03
CA GLU A 306 -27.75 -12.25 -4.32
C GLU A 306 -28.59 -13.44 -3.83
N HIS A 307 -28.44 -14.61 -4.44
CA HIS A 307 -29.22 -15.82 -4.09
C HIS A 307 -28.52 -16.70 -3.05
N GLU A 308 -27.18 -16.74 -3.06
CA GLU A 308 -26.43 -17.57 -2.12
C GLU A 308 -26.45 -17.04 -0.67
N ARG A 309 -26.52 -15.73 -0.50
CA ARG A 309 -26.69 -15.07 0.82
C ARG A 309 -27.52 -13.81 0.63
N PRO A 310 -28.82 -13.82 0.89
CA PRO A 310 -29.64 -12.63 0.78
C PRO A 310 -29.12 -11.55 1.74
N ILE A 311 -28.64 -10.45 1.17
CA ILE A 311 -28.23 -9.30 1.94
C ILE A 311 -29.47 -8.72 2.62
N PRO A 312 -29.49 -8.54 3.95
CA PRO A 312 -30.62 -7.97 4.67
C PRO A 312 -31.07 -6.66 4.03
N MET A 313 -32.38 -6.47 3.92
CA MET A 313 -32.96 -5.29 3.26
C MET A 313 -32.47 -3.96 3.86
N TRP A 314 -32.22 -3.90 5.16
CA TRP A 314 -31.68 -2.71 5.80
C TRP A 314 -30.24 -2.38 5.34
N ILE A 315 -29.40 -3.38 5.04
CA ILE A 315 -28.06 -3.18 4.49
C ILE A 315 -28.16 -2.68 3.04
N LYS A 316 -29.10 -3.22 2.23
CA LYS A 316 -29.37 -2.71 0.88
C LYS A 316 -29.84 -1.25 0.93
N ALA A 317 -30.77 -0.91 1.83
CA ALA A 317 -31.26 0.45 2.03
C ALA A 317 -30.15 1.41 2.48
N LEU A 318 -29.33 0.99 3.46
CA LEU A 318 -28.17 1.77 3.92
C LEU A 318 -27.15 1.96 2.79
N GLY A 319 -26.85 0.90 2.02
CA GLY A 319 -25.98 0.97 0.86
C GLY A 319 -26.50 1.94 -0.22
N ALA A 320 -27.79 1.95 -0.48
CA ALA A 320 -28.41 2.89 -1.41
C ALA A 320 -28.31 4.35 -0.93
N ILE A 321 -28.52 4.61 0.38
CA ILE A 321 -28.38 5.93 0.97
C ILE A 321 -26.92 6.41 0.95
N LEU A 322 -25.95 5.50 1.16
CA LEU A 322 -24.54 5.83 1.18
C LEU A 322 -23.88 5.82 -0.22
N SER A 323 -24.56 5.25 -1.22
CA SER A 323 -24.02 5.13 -2.60
C SER A 323 -23.60 6.47 -3.25
N PRO A 324 -24.30 7.61 -3.02
CA PRO A 324 -23.87 8.90 -3.56
C PRO A 324 -22.55 9.39 -2.97
N PHE A 325 -22.22 8.96 -1.76
CA PHE A 325 -21.03 9.43 -1.05
C PHE A 325 -19.78 8.65 -1.43
N ASN A 326 -18.65 9.31 -1.30
CA ASN A 326 -17.36 8.66 -1.42
C ASN A 326 -17.10 7.72 -0.22
N PRO A 327 -16.34 6.62 -0.40
CA PRO A 327 -16.13 5.61 0.65
C PRO A 327 -15.61 6.15 1.99
N LEU A 328 -14.78 7.23 1.97
CA LEU A 328 -14.18 7.84 3.16
C LEU A 328 -14.89 9.14 3.60
N ALA A 329 -16.02 9.48 2.98
CA ALA A 329 -16.77 10.70 3.33
C ALA A 329 -17.15 10.74 4.83
N GLY A 330 -17.40 9.58 5.45
CA GLY A 330 -17.69 9.48 6.87
C GLY A 330 -16.62 10.08 7.78
N LEU A 331 -15.34 9.97 7.41
CA LEU A 331 -14.25 10.59 8.18
C LEU A 331 -14.31 12.13 8.11
N ARG A 332 -14.64 12.67 6.94
CA ARG A 332 -14.80 14.12 6.74
C ARG A 332 -16.05 14.66 7.44
N ILE A 333 -17.15 13.90 7.38
CA ILE A 333 -18.39 14.25 8.11
C ILE A 333 -18.16 14.23 9.63
N ALA A 334 -17.36 13.29 10.14
CA ALA A 334 -17.02 13.21 11.55
C ALA A 334 -16.17 14.40 12.03
N GLY A 335 -15.53 15.16 11.14
CA GLY A 335 -14.78 16.37 11.44
C GLY A 335 -13.74 16.15 12.55
N PRO A 336 -13.82 16.90 13.68
CA PRO A 336 -12.88 16.79 14.80
C PRO A 336 -12.81 15.39 15.43
N PHE A 337 -13.88 14.60 15.30
CA PHE A 337 -13.95 13.23 15.84
C PHE A 337 -13.40 12.17 14.86
N GLY A 338 -12.98 12.58 13.68
CA GLY A 338 -12.53 11.65 12.63
C GLY A 338 -11.33 10.81 13.07
N LEU A 339 -10.36 11.36 13.80
CA LEU A 339 -9.25 10.61 14.37
C LEU A 339 -9.71 9.51 15.33
N SER A 340 -10.61 9.86 16.26
CA SER A 340 -11.20 8.88 17.19
C SER A 340 -12.01 7.80 16.45
N LEU A 341 -12.63 8.16 15.33
CA LEU A 341 -13.33 7.21 14.47
C LEU A 341 -12.33 6.21 13.82
N VAL A 342 -11.19 6.68 13.29
CA VAL A 342 -10.13 5.80 12.78
C VAL A 342 -9.67 4.84 13.87
N GLN A 343 -9.38 5.31 15.08
CA GLN A 343 -8.93 4.48 16.20
C GLN A 343 -9.95 3.39 16.58
N ARG A 344 -11.24 3.71 16.53
CA ARG A 344 -12.33 2.77 16.86
C ARG A 344 -12.56 1.75 15.74
N LEU A 345 -12.53 2.18 14.50
CA LEU A 345 -12.77 1.31 13.34
C LEU A 345 -11.56 0.46 12.98
N ARG A 346 -10.37 0.95 13.27
CA ARG A 346 -9.11 0.32 12.87
C ARG A 346 -8.12 0.17 14.04
N PRO A 347 -8.55 -0.48 15.15
CA PRO A 347 -7.68 -0.72 16.31
C PRO A 347 -6.53 -1.69 15.97
N ASP A 348 -6.67 -2.44 14.87
CA ASP A 348 -5.68 -3.38 14.37
C ASP A 348 -4.36 -2.70 13.99
N PHE A 349 -4.38 -1.47 13.47
CA PHE A 349 -3.16 -0.76 13.08
C PHE A 349 -2.22 -0.47 14.25
N LYS A 350 -2.77 -0.08 15.42
CA LYS A 350 -1.95 0.13 16.61
C LYS A 350 -1.15 -1.13 16.97
N ARG A 351 -1.78 -2.31 16.87
CA ARG A 351 -1.13 -3.60 17.15
C ARG A 351 -0.10 -3.97 16.07
N LYS A 352 -0.43 -3.75 14.77
CA LYS A 352 0.46 -4.10 13.65
C LYS A 352 1.78 -3.33 13.68
N TYR A 353 1.76 -2.09 14.13
CA TYR A 353 2.92 -1.22 14.19
C TYR A 353 3.47 -1.04 15.62
N SER A 354 3.06 -1.88 16.57
CA SER A 354 3.47 -1.77 17.99
C SER A 354 4.97 -1.99 18.22
N SER A 355 5.69 -2.59 17.27
CA SER A 355 7.15 -2.68 17.30
C SER A 355 7.86 -1.34 17.07
N MET A 356 7.19 -0.39 16.39
CA MET A 356 7.74 0.94 16.09
C MET A 356 7.08 2.06 16.89
N PHE A 357 5.77 1.94 17.18
CA PHE A 357 4.96 3.00 17.77
C PHE A 357 4.03 2.44 18.85
N ASP A 358 4.07 3.05 20.02
CA ASP A 358 3.18 2.76 21.15
C ASP A 358 1.97 3.71 21.25
N ASP A 359 1.98 4.78 20.44
CA ASP A 359 1.03 5.88 20.41
C ASP A 359 0.00 5.79 19.28
N ASN A 360 -0.54 6.94 18.88
CA ASN A 360 -1.54 7.08 17.82
C ASN A 360 -0.95 7.43 16.44
N THR A 361 0.37 7.40 16.27
CA THR A 361 1.07 7.83 15.05
C THR A 361 0.45 7.26 13.78
N VAL A 362 0.17 5.95 13.76
CA VAL A 362 -0.41 5.30 12.57
C VAL A 362 -1.85 5.76 12.30
N ALA A 363 -2.65 5.93 13.36
CA ALA A 363 -4.03 6.40 13.22
C ALA A 363 -4.07 7.86 12.75
N GLU A 364 -3.15 8.72 13.24
CA GLU A 364 -2.97 10.10 12.77
C GLU A 364 -2.60 10.13 11.29
N TYR A 365 -1.63 9.31 10.89
CA TYR A 365 -1.21 9.22 9.49
C TYR A 365 -2.36 8.82 8.57
N ILE A 366 -3.09 7.74 8.90
CA ILE A 366 -4.27 7.29 8.15
C ILE A 366 -5.35 8.37 8.10
N TYR A 367 -5.62 9.04 9.22
CA TYR A 367 -6.58 10.13 9.28
C TYR A 367 -6.21 11.24 8.31
N HIS A 368 -4.99 11.78 8.40
CA HIS A 368 -4.54 12.88 7.55
C HIS A 368 -4.43 12.52 6.06
N CYS A 369 -4.12 11.26 5.71
CA CYS A 369 -4.19 10.79 4.32
C CYS A 369 -5.61 10.88 3.74
N ASN A 370 -6.64 10.59 4.56
CA ASN A 370 -7.99 10.29 4.09
C ASN A 370 -9.03 11.41 4.28
N VAL A 371 -8.71 12.44 5.07
CA VAL A 371 -9.59 13.61 5.24
C VAL A 371 -9.28 14.76 4.30
N GLN A 372 -8.26 14.63 3.46
CA GLN A 372 -7.96 15.55 2.37
C GLN A 372 -9.09 15.59 1.33
N SER A 373 -9.04 16.56 0.41
CA SER A 373 -10.01 16.63 -0.71
C SER A 373 -10.07 15.30 -1.46
N PRO A 374 -11.26 14.72 -1.68
CA PRO A 374 -11.42 13.45 -2.37
C PRO A 374 -11.01 13.60 -3.86
N SER A 375 -10.14 12.74 -4.33
CA SER A 375 -9.67 12.69 -5.71
C SER A 375 -9.46 11.22 -6.12
N GLY A 376 -8.38 10.56 -5.71
CA GLY A 376 -8.18 9.13 -5.95
C GLY A 376 -9.29 8.25 -5.36
N GLU A 377 -9.90 8.67 -4.27
CA GLU A 377 -11.09 8.05 -3.68
C GLU A 377 -12.29 8.10 -4.64
N THR A 378 -12.50 9.25 -5.30
CA THR A 378 -13.55 9.41 -6.32
C THR A 378 -13.27 8.53 -7.52
N ALA A 379 -12.03 8.48 -7.99
CA ALA A 379 -11.61 7.56 -9.05
C ALA A 379 -11.87 6.09 -8.68
N PHE A 380 -11.50 5.68 -7.47
CA PHE A 380 -11.79 4.33 -6.98
C PHE A 380 -13.30 4.03 -6.99
N LYS A 381 -14.13 4.96 -6.51
CA LYS A 381 -15.59 4.84 -6.58
C LYS A 381 -16.07 4.69 -8.03
N ASN A 382 -15.53 5.45 -8.97
CA ASN A 382 -15.87 5.37 -10.39
C ASN A 382 -15.50 4.01 -11.00
N MET A 383 -14.45 3.35 -10.51
CA MET A 383 -14.00 2.02 -10.92
C MET A 383 -14.75 0.87 -10.24
N THR A 384 -15.61 1.15 -9.23
CA THR A 384 -16.32 0.13 -8.46
C THR A 384 -17.80 0.05 -8.82
N ILE A 385 -18.39 -1.15 -8.64
CA ILE A 385 -19.84 -1.37 -8.53
C ILE A 385 -20.20 -1.60 -7.06
N PRO A 386 -21.49 -1.56 -6.69
CA PRO A 386 -21.91 -1.79 -5.30
C PRO A 386 -21.25 -3.02 -4.67
N TYR A 387 -20.92 -2.89 -3.38
CA TYR A 387 -20.19 -3.87 -2.56
C TYR A 387 -18.70 -4.04 -2.87
N GLY A 388 -18.10 -3.10 -3.61
CA GLY A 388 -16.64 -3.03 -3.78
C GLY A 388 -16.05 -3.90 -4.90
N TRP A 389 -16.89 -4.47 -5.77
CA TRP A 389 -16.40 -5.20 -6.96
C TRP A 389 -15.89 -4.22 -8.02
N ALA A 390 -14.85 -4.65 -8.77
CA ALA A 390 -14.36 -3.86 -9.89
C ALA A 390 -15.35 -3.89 -11.06
N LYS A 391 -15.58 -2.73 -11.72
CA LYS A 391 -16.32 -2.67 -12.99
C LYS A 391 -15.59 -3.39 -14.12
N ARG A 392 -14.26 -3.48 -14.03
CA ARG A 392 -13.38 -4.11 -15.02
C ARG A 392 -12.47 -5.14 -14.35
N PRO A 393 -12.98 -6.33 -14.00
CA PRO A 393 -12.26 -7.35 -13.25
C PRO A 393 -10.96 -7.74 -13.93
N MET A 394 -9.90 -7.90 -13.13
CA MET A 394 -8.56 -8.18 -13.68
C MET A 394 -8.46 -9.60 -14.23
N LEU A 395 -9.18 -10.58 -13.68
CA LEU A 395 -9.14 -11.98 -14.17
C LEU A 395 -9.62 -12.12 -15.61
N GLN A 396 -10.52 -11.23 -16.10
CA GLN A 396 -10.92 -11.19 -17.53
C GLN A 396 -9.79 -10.70 -18.44
N ARG A 397 -8.82 -9.97 -17.91
CA ARG A 397 -7.80 -9.23 -18.66
C ARG A 397 -6.41 -9.84 -18.54
N ILE A 398 -6.13 -10.52 -17.43
CA ILE A 398 -4.82 -11.10 -17.11
C ILE A 398 -4.31 -12.08 -18.19
N PRO A 399 -5.15 -12.82 -18.94
CA PRO A 399 -4.69 -13.67 -20.05
C PRO A 399 -4.00 -12.90 -21.18
N GLN A 400 -4.30 -11.60 -21.32
CA GLN A 400 -3.73 -10.72 -22.35
C GLN A 400 -2.38 -10.13 -21.95
N MET A 401 -1.96 -10.30 -20.68
CA MET A 401 -0.65 -9.83 -20.22
C MET A 401 0.47 -10.63 -20.86
N ASP A 402 1.54 -9.94 -21.25
CA ASP A 402 2.72 -10.54 -21.83
C ASP A 402 3.20 -11.76 -21.02
N ARG A 403 3.44 -12.86 -21.70
CA ARG A 403 3.81 -14.15 -21.08
C ARG A 403 5.14 -14.10 -20.35
N ASP A 404 6.03 -13.23 -20.80
CA ASP A 404 7.38 -13.08 -20.24
C ASP A 404 7.39 -12.32 -18.92
N ILE A 405 6.27 -11.70 -18.49
CA ILE A 405 6.18 -11.09 -17.18
C ILE A 405 5.89 -12.15 -16.13
N PRO A 406 6.84 -12.45 -15.23
CA PRO A 406 6.61 -13.31 -14.09
C PRO A 406 5.67 -12.63 -13.10
N ILE A 407 4.73 -13.39 -12.53
CA ILE A 407 3.79 -12.91 -11.52
C ILE A 407 3.95 -13.70 -10.23
N THR A 408 4.06 -12.99 -9.11
CA THR A 408 3.92 -13.61 -7.79
C THR A 408 2.75 -12.96 -7.06
N VAL A 409 1.79 -13.79 -6.64
CA VAL A 409 0.64 -13.36 -5.82
C VAL A 409 0.92 -13.72 -4.36
N VAL A 410 0.89 -12.71 -3.49
CA VAL A 410 1.12 -12.86 -2.05
C VAL A 410 -0.17 -12.54 -1.31
N TYR A 411 -0.63 -13.45 -0.48
CA TYR A 411 -1.84 -13.25 0.32
C TYR A 411 -1.66 -13.70 1.77
N GLY A 412 -2.45 -13.13 2.66
CA GLY A 412 -2.47 -13.51 4.07
C GLY A 412 -3.38 -14.72 4.28
N ALA A 413 -2.89 -15.74 4.97
CA ALA A 413 -3.65 -16.97 5.24
C ALA A 413 -4.95 -16.75 6.04
N ARG A 414 -5.11 -15.57 6.67
CA ARG A 414 -6.33 -15.14 7.39
C ARG A 414 -7.03 -13.98 6.70
N SER A 415 -6.67 -13.68 5.46
CA SER A 415 -7.30 -12.60 4.73
C SER A 415 -8.74 -12.94 4.33
N CYS A 416 -9.54 -11.89 4.20
CA CYS A 416 -10.88 -11.98 3.63
C CYS A 416 -10.88 -11.84 2.09
N ILE A 417 -9.76 -11.48 1.47
CA ILE A 417 -9.62 -11.50 0.02
C ILE A 417 -9.38 -12.94 -0.42
N ASP A 418 -10.04 -13.31 -1.50
CA ASP A 418 -10.01 -14.66 -2.03
C ASP A 418 -8.59 -15.07 -2.48
N GLY A 419 -7.95 -15.96 -1.71
CA GLY A 419 -6.68 -16.57 -2.06
C GLY A 419 -6.72 -17.39 -3.36
N ASN A 420 -7.91 -17.73 -3.87
CA ASN A 420 -8.08 -18.47 -5.12
C ASN A 420 -7.72 -17.62 -6.35
N SER A 421 -7.74 -16.31 -6.25
CA SER A 421 -7.33 -15.43 -7.36
C SER A 421 -5.94 -15.76 -7.89
N GLY A 422 -5.00 -16.14 -7.01
CA GLY A 422 -3.64 -16.55 -7.41
C GLY A 422 -3.64 -17.85 -8.22
N SER A 423 -4.37 -18.87 -7.80
CA SER A 423 -4.50 -20.14 -8.53
C SER A 423 -5.26 -19.94 -9.85
N THR A 424 -6.25 -19.06 -9.88
CA THR A 424 -6.98 -18.69 -11.10
C THR A 424 -6.06 -17.99 -12.09
N VAL A 425 -5.22 -17.05 -11.65
CA VAL A 425 -4.21 -16.40 -12.50
C VAL A 425 -3.26 -17.44 -13.09
N GLN A 426 -2.81 -18.42 -12.29
CA GLN A 426 -1.95 -19.51 -12.74
C GLN A 426 -2.64 -20.35 -13.82
N SER A 427 -3.91 -20.70 -13.62
CA SER A 427 -4.69 -21.46 -14.60
C SER A 427 -4.93 -20.69 -15.91
N LEU A 428 -5.14 -19.38 -15.82
CA LEU A 428 -5.33 -18.49 -16.97
C LEU A 428 -4.04 -18.19 -17.74
N ARG A 429 -2.86 -18.47 -17.15
CA ARG A 429 -1.54 -18.22 -17.72
C ARG A 429 -0.63 -19.46 -17.67
N PRO A 430 -1.01 -20.58 -18.29
CA PRO A 430 -0.33 -21.86 -18.13
C PRO A 430 1.12 -21.87 -18.67
N ASN A 431 1.44 -20.95 -19.59
CA ASN A 431 2.76 -20.85 -20.22
C ASN A 431 3.58 -19.67 -19.66
N SER A 432 3.27 -19.19 -18.47
CA SER A 432 3.96 -18.09 -17.81
C SER A 432 4.34 -18.49 -16.40
N TYR A 433 5.37 -17.85 -15.86
CA TYR A 433 5.69 -18.03 -14.45
C TYR A 433 4.64 -17.33 -13.58
N VAL A 434 3.87 -18.11 -12.86
CA VAL A 434 2.92 -17.61 -11.85
C VAL A 434 3.12 -18.40 -10.56
N LYS A 435 3.43 -17.72 -9.48
CA LYS A 435 3.61 -18.29 -8.14
C LYS A 435 2.63 -17.67 -7.15
N THR A 436 2.03 -18.48 -6.32
CA THR A 436 1.16 -18.01 -5.24
C THR A 436 1.82 -18.32 -3.89
N ILE A 437 1.87 -17.35 -3.00
CA ILE A 437 2.52 -17.44 -1.69
C ILE A 437 1.52 -17.04 -0.62
N ALA A 438 1.26 -17.95 0.32
CA ALA A 438 0.52 -17.64 1.54
C ALA A 438 1.48 -17.21 2.65
N VAL A 439 1.15 -16.13 3.36
CA VAL A 439 1.86 -15.70 4.57
C VAL A 439 1.03 -16.11 5.79
N LEU A 440 1.56 -17.04 6.56
CA LEU A 440 0.86 -17.59 7.72
C LEU A 440 0.70 -16.52 8.81
N GLY A 441 -0.47 -16.48 9.44
CA GLY A 441 -0.74 -15.50 10.49
C GLY A 441 -1.07 -14.09 10.01
N ALA A 442 -0.90 -13.79 8.72
CA ALA A 442 -1.25 -12.50 8.14
C ALA A 442 -2.71 -12.43 7.69
N GLY A 443 -3.31 -11.24 7.77
CA GLY A 443 -4.55 -10.85 7.13
C GLY A 443 -4.28 -9.96 5.91
N HIS A 444 -5.18 -9.03 5.63
CA HIS A 444 -5.11 -8.16 4.44
C HIS A 444 -3.86 -7.27 4.37
N TYR A 445 -3.35 -6.79 5.49
CA TYR A 445 -2.11 -5.99 5.54
C TYR A 445 -0.90 -6.88 5.80
N VAL A 446 -0.61 -7.79 4.86
CA VAL A 446 0.40 -8.84 4.95
C VAL A 446 1.75 -8.27 5.40
N TYR A 447 2.15 -7.16 4.81
CA TYR A 447 3.42 -6.47 5.05
C TYR A 447 3.55 -5.83 6.45
N ALA A 448 2.42 -5.65 7.15
CA ALA A 448 2.39 -5.12 8.50
C ALA A 448 1.95 -6.16 9.55
N ASP A 449 1.27 -7.23 9.12
CA ASP A 449 0.89 -8.34 10.00
C ASP A 449 2.05 -9.30 10.29
N GLN A 450 2.91 -9.54 9.29
CA GLN A 450 4.06 -10.43 9.36
C GLN A 450 5.21 -9.82 8.54
N PRO A 451 5.79 -8.69 9.00
CA PRO A 451 6.76 -7.91 8.21
C PRO A 451 8.02 -8.72 7.87
N GLU A 452 8.58 -9.49 8.81
CA GLU A 452 9.81 -10.24 8.60
C GLU A 452 9.62 -11.33 7.52
N ASP A 453 8.55 -12.13 7.62
CA ASP A 453 8.25 -13.19 6.66
C ASP A 453 7.91 -12.62 5.27
N PHE A 454 7.15 -11.51 5.24
CA PHE A 454 6.84 -10.79 4.01
C PHE A 454 8.11 -10.23 3.35
N ASN A 455 8.95 -9.51 4.11
CA ASN A 455 10.18 -8.90 3.61
C ASN A 455 11.13 -9.95 3.04
N GLN A 456 11.31 -11.09 3.74
CA GLN A 456 12.15 -12.17 3.26
C GLN A 456 11.64 -12.75 1.93
N LYS A 457 10.32 -12.99 1.81
CA LYS A 457 9.73 -13.49 0.56
C LYS A 457 9.90 -12.51 -0.60
N VAL A 458 9.73 -11.22 -0.36
CA VAL A 458 9.95 -10.18 -1.39
C VAL A 458 11.43 -10.10 -1.77
N LYS A 459 12.34 -10.17 -0.81
CA LYS A 459 13.80 -10.21 -1.09
C LYS A 459 14.17 -11.42 -1.96
N ASP A 460 13.62 -12.60 -1.64
CA ASP A 460 13.87 -13.83 -2.41
C ASP A 460 13.38 -13.69 -3.88
N ILE A 461 12.17 -13.12 -4.06
CA ILE A 461 11.64 -12.83 -5.41
C ILE A 461 12.56 -11.85 -6.14
N CYS A 462 12.91 -10.75 -5.48
CA CYS A 462 13.77 -9.73 -6.06
C CYS A 462 15.14 -10.27 -6.45
N ASN A 463 15.74 -11.12 -5.62
CA ASN A 463 17.05 -11.74 -5.90
C ASN A 463 16.99 -12.78 -7.05
N SER A 464 15.81 -13.29 -7.39
CA SER A 464 15.63 -14.19 -8.53
C SER A 464 15.52 -13.45 -9.87
N VAL A 465 15.44 -12.13 -9.86
CA VAL A 465 15.27 -11.29 -11.07
C VAL A 465 16.62 -10.87 -11.67
N ASP A 466 17.65 -10.67 -10.81
CA ASP A 466 18.96 -10.12 -11.20
C ASP A 466 20.08 -11.15 -11.08
#